data_ba6fe30d73b151b8622d8a4f9ad644bb
#
_entry.id   ba6fe30d73b151b8622d8a4f9ad644bb
#
_cell.length_a   1.000
_cell.length_b   1.000
_cell.length_c   1.000
_cell.angle_alpha   90.00
_cell.angle_beta   90.00
_cell.angle_gamma   90.00
#
_symmetry.space_group_name_H-M   'P 1'
#
loop_
_entity.id
_entity.type
_entity.pdbx_description
1 polymer ?
#
loop_
_entity_poly.entity_id
_entity_poly.type
_entity_poly.pdbx_seq_one_letter_code
_entity_poly.pdbx_strand_id
1 'polypeptide(L)'
;MNYEKTFLIISVLLGILFYPVDAQQRIVEGSNINISEVPWQVAIQTKGVFNGGGSILAPNLILTAAHVVEKYTAKEVKVGVGSSKYSNIGANWYSVSNIVYHPSLDIALLILSRPLSYSTNVKAID
;
A
#
# COMPACT_ATOMS: atom_id res chain seq x y z
N MET A 1 -0.04 16.51 -7.97
CA MET A 1 0.48 15.85 -6.74
C MET A 1 1.57 16.73 -6.14
N ASN A 2 1.58 16.83 -4.82
CA ASN A 2 2.57 17.64 -4.11
C ASN A 2 3.91 16.87 -4.01
N TYR A 3 4.99 17.47 -4.48
CA TYR A 3 6.31 16.81 -4.50
C TYR A 3 6.83 16.50 -3.09
N GLU A 4 6.55 17.34 -2.11
CA GLU A 4 6.97 17.11 -0.73
C GLU A 4 6.32 15.85 -0.16
N LYS A 5 5.03 15.66 -0.38
CA LYS A 5 4.32 14.47 0.07
C LYS A 5 4.78 13.22 -0.67
N THR A 6 5.07 13.33 -1.96
CA THR A 6 5.62 12.23 -2.75
C THR A 6 6.96 11.79 -2.19
N PHE A 7 7.83 12.74 -1.84
CA PHE A 7 9.13 12.48 -1.24
C PHE A 7 8.98 11.77 0.11
N LEU A 8 8.03 12.24 0.93
CA LEU A 8 7.76 11.63 2.23
C LEU A 8 7.29 10.18 2.09
N ILE A 9 6.41 9.90 1.13
CA ILE A 9 5.93 8.55 0.87
C ILE A 9 7.09 7.64 0.48
N ILE A 10 7.95 8.07 -0.43
CA ILE A 10 9.11 7.28 -0.86
C ILE A 10 10.03 7.01 0.34
N SER A 11 10.27 8.01 1.19
CA SER A 11 11.07 7.83 2.39
C SER A 11 10.46 6.81 3.35
N VAL A 12 9.15 6.85 3.56
CA VAL A 12 8.44 5.88 4.40
C VAL A 12 8.55 4.48 3.83
N LEU A 13 8.36 4.33 2.51
CA LEU A 13 8.49 3.03 1.85
C LEU A 13 9.90 2.48 1.97
N LEU A 14 10.93 3.32 1.76
CA LEU A 14 12.32 2.90 1.92
C LEU A 14 12.61 2.49 3.35
N GLY A 15 12.06 3.19 4.34
CA GLY A 15 12.19 2.82 5.74
C GLY A 15 11.59 1.45 6.02
N ILE A 16 10.42 1.16 5.47
CA ILE A 16 9.77 -0.14 5.61
C ILE A 16 10.60 -1.25 5.00
N LEU A 17 11.32 -0.99 3.89
CA LEU A 17 12.14 -1.99 3.20
C LEU A 17 13.25 -2.56 4.07
N PHE A 18 13.74 -1.81 5.05
CA PHE A 18 14.85 -2.21 5.91
C PHE A 18 14.41 -2.82 7.23
N TYR A 19 13.10 -2.93 7.48
CA TYR A 19 12.58 -3.52 8.71
C TYR A 19 12.18 -4.98 8.50
N PRO A 20 12.30 -5.83 9.54
CA PRO A 20 11.74 -7.18 9.49
C PRO A 20 10.23 -7.15 9.25
N VAL A 21 9.67 -8.24 8.73
CA VAL A 21 8.24 -8.34 8.41
C VAL A 21 7.37 -8.06 9.64
N ASP A 22 7.75 -8.55 10.81
CA ASP A 22 7.00 -8.31 12.05
C ASP A 22 6.99 -6.82 12.43
N ALA A 23 8.10 -6.10 12.19
CA ALA A 23 8.15 -4.67 12.43
C ALA A 23 7.32 -3.90 11.41
N GLN A 24 7.32 -4.32 10.14
CA GLN A 24 6.46 -3.74 9.10
C GLN A 24 4.98 -3.93 9.46
N GLN A 25 4.62 -5.11 9.92
CA GLN A 25 3.25 -5.40 10.34
C GLN A 25 2.84 -4.56 11.53
N ARG A 26 3.75 -4.28 12.47
CA ARG A 26 3.48 -3.41 13.62
C ARG A 26 3.28 -1.95 13.20
N ILE A 27 3.93 -1.49 12.14
CA ILE A 27 3.67 -0.15 11.61
C ILE A 27 2.21 -0.04 11.19
N VAL A 28 1.67 -1.09 10.56
CA VAL A 28 0.27 -1.13 10.12
C VAL A 28 -0.67 -1.42 11.29
N GLU A 29 -0.36 -2.40 12.13
CA GLU A 29 -1.27 -2.92 13.16
C GLU A 29 -1.10 -2.26 14.53
N GLY A 30 0.12 -1.91 14.91
CA GLY A 30 0.45 -1.39 16.24
C GLY A 30 0.58 0.11 16.30
N SER A 31 0.33 0.81 15.20
CA SER A 31 0.43 2.26 15.15
C SER A 31 -0.66 2.91 15.99
N ASN A 32 -0.30 3.97 16.74
CA ASN A 32 -1.26 4.82 17.42
C ASN A 32 -1.89 5.86 16.49
N ILE A 33 -1.48 5.87 15.22
CA ILE A 33 -2.01 6.80 14.22
C ILE A 33 -3.35 6.27 13.73
N ASN A 34 -4.38 7.13 13.77
CA ASN A 34 -5.67 6.81 13.20
C ASN A 34 -5.56 6.84 11.67
N ILE A 35 -6.20 5.89 11.00
CA ILE A 35 -6.19 5.83 9.54
C ILE A 35 -6.70 7.13 8.90
N SER A 36 -7.61 7.84 9.56
CA SER A 36 -8.10 9.12 9.06
C SER A 36 -7.01 10.19 8.94
N GLU A 37 -5.89 10.03 9.62
CA GLU A 37 -4.73 10.93 9.52
C GLU A 37 -3.82 10.54 8.36
N VAL A 38 -3.84 9.28 7.95
CA VAL A 38 -3.05 8.74 6.83
C VAL A 38 -3.94 7.89 5.92
N PRO A 39 -5.03 8.46 5.38
CA PRO A 39 -6.04 7.67 4.65
C PRO A 39 -5.54 7.11 3.32
N TRP A 40 -4.37 7.52 2.87
CA TRP A 40 -3.71 6.96 1.69
C TRP A 40 -2.94 5.67 1.97
N GLN A 41 -2.75 5.30 3.24
CA GLN A 41 -1.97 4.10 3.58
C GLN A 41 -2.76 2.84 3.27
N VAL A 42 -2.08 1.86 2.66
CA VAL A 42 -2.68 0.56 2.33
C VAL A 42 -1.77 -0.57 2.78
N ALA A 43 -2.37 -1.74 2.98
CA ALA A 43 -1.64 -2.97 3.24
C ALA A 43 -1.63 -3.80 1.96
N ILE A 44 -0.52 -4.50 1.71
CA ILE A 44 -0.38 -5.37 0.54
C ILE A 44 -0.19 -6.79 1.03
N GLN A 45 -1.04 -7.69 0.54
CA GLN A 45 -0.85 -9.12 0.76
C GLN A 45 -0.53 -9.82 -0.55
N THR A 46 0.28 -10.86 -0.43
CA THR A 46 0.64 -11.72 -1.54
C THR A 46 0.30 -13.15 -1.13
N LYS A 47 -0.48 -13.85 -1.96
CA LYS A 47 -1.00 -15.19 -1.65
C LYS A 47 -1.66 -15.26 -0.27
N GLY A 48 -2.39 -14.20 0.10
CA GLY A 48 -3.13 -14.14 1.36
C GLY A 48 -2.30 -13.79 2.59
N VAL A 49 -1.02 -13.44 2.44
CA VAL A 49 -0.12 -13.13 3.55
C VAL A 49 0.33 -11.67 3.46
N PHE A 50 0.28 -10.95 4.58
CA PHE A 50 0.78 -9.58 4.64
C PHE A 50 2.26 -9.53 4.22
N ASN A 51 2.59 -8.64 3.29
CA ASN A 51 3.95 -8.55 2.76
C ASN A 51 4.52 -7.13 2.76
N GLY A 52 3.72 -6.11 2.90
CA GLY A 52 4.21 -4.73 2.94
C GLY A 52 3.10 -3.71 2.88
N GLY A 53 3.51 -2.45 2.79
CA GLY A 53 2.60 -1.32 2.70
C GLY A 53 2.69 -0.61 1.37
N GLY A 54 1.80 0.35 1.19
CA GLY A 54 1.80 1.19 0.01
C GLY A 54 0.96 2.45 0.23
N SER A 55 0.81 3.23 -0.82
CA SER A 55 0.10 4.50 -0.76
C SER A 55 -0.83 4.67 -1.95
N ILE A 56 -2.00 5.25 -1.72
CA ILE A 56 -2.97 5.55 -2.76
C ILE A 56 -2.53 6.82 -3.49
N LEU A 57 -2.31 6.73 -4.79
CA LEU A 57 -2.00 7.88 -5.65
C LEU A 57 -3.23 8.38 -6.41
N ALA A 58 -4.14 7.48 -6.74
CA ALA A 58 -5.36 7.76 -7.49
C ALA A 58 -6.37 6.66 -7.17
N PRO A 59 -7.65 6.79 -7.57
CA PRO A 59 -8.65 5.79 -7.21
C PRO A 59 -8.32 4.36 -7.62
N ASN A 60 -7.50 4.16 -8.64
CA ASN A 60 -7.12 2.82 -9.09
C ASN A 60 -5.61 2.61 -9.13
N LEU A 61 -4.82 3.46 -8.46
CA LEU A 61 -3.37 3.45 -8.57
C LEU A 61 -2.72 3.45 -7.19
N ILE A 62 -1.90 2.43 -6.93
CA ILE A 62 -1.21 2.24 -5.66
C ILE A 62 0.30 2.25 -5.90
N LEU A 63 1.03 2.99 -5.07
CA LEU A 63 2.49 3.01 -5.04
C LEU A 63 2.99 2.04 -3.97
N THR A 64 3.93 1.19 -4.34
CA THR A 64 4.60 0.30 -3.39
C THR A 64 6.04 0.05 -3.82
N ALA A 65 6.79 -0.70 -3.03
CA ALA A 65 8.14 -1.13 -3.40
C ALA A 65 8.07 -2.36 -4.30
N ALA A 66 8.90 -2.39 -5.33
CA ALA A 66 8.90 -3.49 -6.29
C ALA A 66 9.15 -4.85 -5.62
N HIS A 67 10.09 -4.91 -4.63
CA HIS A 67 10.43 -6.18 -4.00
C HIS A 67 9.26 -6.81 -3.22
N VAL A 68 8.24 -6.02 -2.88
CA VAL A 68 7.05 -6.54 -2.18
C VAL A 68 6.25 -7.47 -3.09
N VAL A 69 6.23 -7.19 -4.39
CA VAL A 69 5.34 -7.87 -5.34
C VAL A 69 6.06 -8.58 -6.49
N GLU A 70 7.37 -8.38 -6.66
CA GLU A 70 8.08 -8.82 -7.86
C GLU A 70 8.11 -10.34 -8.07
N LYS A 71 7.93 -11.12 -7.01
CA LYS A 71 7.91 -12.58 -7.09
C LYS A 71 6.52 -13.15 -7.36
N TYR A 72 5.52 -12.28 -7.54
CA TYR A 72 4.12 -12.67 -7.61
C TYR A 72 3.48 -12.12 -8.87
N THR A 73 2.41 -12.77 -9.32
CA THR A 73 1.57 -12.25 -10.40
C THR A 73 0.54 -11.29 -9.83
N ALA A 74 -0.06 -10.46 -10.70
CA ALA A 74 -1.10 -9.54 -10.27
C ALA A 74 -2.26 -10.26 -9.56
N LYS A 75 -2.61 -11.45 -10.01
CA LYS A 75 -3.70 -12.25 -9.40
C LYS A 75 -3.41 -12.66 -7.97
N GLU A 76 -2.13 -12.72 -7.59
CA GLU A 76 -1.71 -13.14 -6.26
C GLU A 76 -1.60 -11.98 -5.28
N VAL A 77 -1.79 -10.74 -5.76
CA VAL A 77 -1.62 -9.52 -4.97
C VAL A 77 -2.98 -8.90 -4.67
N LYS A 78 -3.18 -8.49 -3.42
CA LYS A 78 -4.37 -7.74 -3.00
C LYS A 78 -3.98 -6.55 -2.17
N VAL A 79 -4.80 -5.50 -2.23
CA VAL A 79 -4.57 -4.23 -1.54
C VAL A 79 -5.70 -3.99 -0.57
N GLY A 80 -5.36 -3.81 0.70
CA GLY A 80 -6.33 -3.55 1.76
C GLY A 80 -6.30 -2.10 2.20
N VAL A 81 -7.47 -1.52 2.38
CA VAL A 81 -7.63 -0.09 2.64
C VAL A 81 -8.54 0.16 3.85
N GLY A 82 -8.49 1.38 4.36
CA GLY A 82 -9.47 1.86 5.34
C GLY A 82 -9.18 1.49 6.78
N SER A 83 -8.03 0.90 7.08
CA SER A 83 -7.64 0.60 8.46
C SER A 83 -6.13 0.72 8.65
N SER A 84 -5.74 1.22 9.82
CA SER A 84 -4.33 1.23 10.24
C SER A 84 -3.90 -0.11 10.81
N LYS A 85 -4.83 -1.03 11.04
CA LYS A 85 -4.57 -2.39 11.53
C LYS A 85 -4.90 -3.40 10.44
N TYR A 86 -3.92 -4.22 10.09
CA TYR A 86 -4.09 -5.25 9.08
C TYR A 86 -5.29 -6.16 9.38
N SER A 87 -5.42 -6.58 10.63
CA SER A 87 -6.49 -7.49 11.06
C SER A 87 -7.90 -6.91 10.93
N ASN A 88 -8.03 -5.57 10.84
CA ASN A 88 -9.32 -4.89 10.80
C ASN A 88 -9.74 -4.49 9.39
N ILE A 89 -8.99 -4.86 8.34
CA ILE A 89 -9.33 -4.50 6.97
C ILE A 89 -10.62 -5.20 6.52
N GLY A 90 -10.84 -6.43 6.96
CA GLY A 90 -12.08 -7.14 6.70
C GLY A 90 -12.33 -7.37 5.21
N ALA A 91 -13.43 -6.84 4.68
CA ALA A 91 -13.83 -7.03 3.29
C ALA A 91 -13.25 -5.98 2.34
N ASN A 92 -12.43 -5.06 2.81
CA ASN A 92 -11.91 -3.94 2.02
C ASN A 92 -10.62 -4.31 1.28
N TRP A 93 -10.59 -5.49 0.69
CA TRP A 93 -9.48 -5.97 -0.14
C TRP A 93 -9.81 -5.81 -1.62
N TYR A 94 -8.88 -5.23 -2.37
CA TYR A 94 -9.03 -4.95 -3.79
C TYR A 94 -8.05 -5.79 -4.60
N SER A 95 -8.54 -6.35 -5.69
CA SER A 95 -7.70 -7.13 -6.62
C SER A 95 -6.89 -6.19 -7.51
N VAL A 96 -5.71 -6.68 -7.91
CA VAL A 96 -4.79 -5.96 -8.79
C VAL A 96 -4.89 -6.55 -10.19
N SER A 97 -5.07 -5.68 -11.20
CA SER A 97 -5.16 -6.12 -12.59
C SER A 97 -3.81 -6.09 -13.30
N ASN A 98 -2.91 -5.21 -12.87
CA ASN A 98 -1.61 -5.06 -13.51
C ASN A 98 -0.60 -4.48 -12.55
N ILE A 99 0.69 -4.79 -12.76
CA ILE A 99 1.80 -4.26 -11.98
C ILE A 99 2.79 -3.64 -12.96
N VAL A 100 3.17 -2.38 -12.71
CA VAL A 100 4.12 -1.66 -13.53
C VAL A 100 5.36 -1.36 -12.68
N TYR A 101 6.52 -1.76 -13.16
CA TYR A 101 7.77 -1.61 -12.42
C TYR A 101 8.58 -0.43 -12.95
N HIS A 102 9.21 0.31 -12.03
CA HIS A 102 10.23 1.29 -12.42
C HIS A 102 11.45 0.53 -12.97
N PRO A 103 12.08 1.02 -14.04
CA PRO A 103 13.19 0.30 -14.67
C PRO A 103 14.44 0.18 -13.80
N SER A 104 14.66 1.06 -12.83
CA SER A 104 15.89 1.05 -12.03
C SER A 104 15.68 1.21 -10.52
N LEU A 105 14.55 1.75 -10.08
CA LEU A 105 14.27 1.96 -8.66
C LEU A 105 13.37 0.84 -8.12
N ASP A 106 13.48 0.57 -6.82
CA ASP A 106 12.63 -0.41 -6.14
C ASP A 106 11.23 0.15 -5.90
N ILE A 107 10.54 0.48 -6.99
CA ILE A 107 9.21 1.09 -7.00
C ILE A 107 8.33 0.32 -7.98
N ALA A 108 7.10 0.04 -7.56
CA ALA A 108 6.08 -0.55 -8.41
C ALA A 108 4.77 0.21 -8.27
N LEU A 109 4.00 0.25 -9.35
CA LEU A 109 2.64 0.77 -9.37
C LEU A 109 1.69 -0.40 -9.55
N LEU A 110 0.70 -0.49 -8.67
CA LEU A 110 -0.35 -1.49 -8.74
C LEU A 110 -1.61 -0.83 -9.32
N ILE A 111 -2.12 -1.39 -10.40
CA ILE A 111 -3.36 -0.93 -11.00
C ILE A 111 -4.46 -1.84 -10.50
N LEU A 112 -5.45 -1.25 -9.81
CA LEU A 112 -6.56 -1.99 -9.23
C LEU A 112 -7.57 -2.40 -10.30
N SER A 113 -8.22 -3.54 -10.11
CA SER A 113 -9.24 -4.05 -11.04
C SER A 113 -10.50 -3.19 -11.03
N ARG A 114 -10.76 -2.48 -9.93
CA ARG A 114 -11.86 -1.52 -9.81
C ARG A 114 -11.40 -0.33 -8.98
N PRO A 115 -11.98 0.86 -9.18
CA PRO A 115 -11.57 2.04 -8.44
C PRO A 115 -11.99 1.97 -6.98
N LEU A 116 -11.19 2.60 -6.11
CA LEU A 116 -11.52 2.78 -4.70
C LEU A 116 -12.68 3.77 -4.56
N SER A 117 -13.54 3.51 -3.58
CA SER A 117 -14.55 4.48 -3.14
C SER A 117 -13.94 5.30 -2.02
N TYR A 118 -13.72 6.58 -2.25
CA TYR A 118 -13.11 7.46 -1.26
C TYR A 118 -14.04 7.73 -0.09
N SER A 119 -13.45 7.88 1.07
CA SER A 119 -14.14 8.18 2.34
C SER A 119 -13.15 8.90 3.26
N THR A 120 -13.55 9.13 4.51
CA THR A 120 -12.66 9.72 5.51
C THR A 120 -11.39 8.88 5.70
N ASN A 121 -11.49 7.56 5.56
CA ASN A 121 -10.40 6.63 5.82
C ASN A 121 -9.72 6.12 4.55
N VAL A 122 -10.18 6.52 3.37
CA VAL A 122 -9.67 6.04 2.09
C VAL A 122 -9.60 7.22 1.13
N LYS A 123 -8.41 7.74 0.90
CA LYS A 123 -8.17 8.87 -0.02
C LYS A 123 -6.78 8.78 -0.61
N ALA A 124 -6.64 9.35 -1.79
CA ALA A 124 -5.31 9.54 -2.37
C ALA A 124 -4.53 10.58 -1.57
N ILE A 125 -3.22 10.49 -1.64
CA ILE A 125 -2.35 11.55 -1.18
C ILE A 125 -2.44 12.73 -2.15
N ASP A 126 -2.51 13.94 -1.63
CA ASP A 126 -2.63 15.15 -2.46
C ASP A 126 -1.45 16.12 -2.23
#